data_f50aae24fe9b1f56908d8adbce55abcb
#
_entry.id   f50aae24fe9b1f56908d8adbce55abcb
#
_cell.length_a   1.000
_cell.length_b   1.000
_cell.length_c   1.000
_cell.angle_alpha   90.00
_cell.angle_beta   90.00
_cell.angle_gamma   90.00
#
_symmetry.space_group_name_H-M   'P 1'
#
loop_
_entity.id
_entity.type
_entity.pdbx_description
1 polymer ?
#
loop_
_entity_poly.entity_id
_entity_poly.type
_entity_poly.pdbx_seq_one_letter_code
_entity_poly.pdbx_strand_id
1 'polypeptide(L)'
;MEGSIDLSFEAIDDINNIPSTKGMGWVASELKRENWTVSLNTSAIEEIASIVKQTASKPLPTLLLKPEQFEIPELTIAYRKAKAICDNGVGFAVIDKLPLDDFQIEEMVNVYWTLGNLMGPNVAQKWDGTMIYDVTDTGKKYGYGVRGSATNVELVFHTDLSLIHI
;
A
#
# COMPACT_ATOMS: atom_id res chain seq x y z
N MET A 1 -30.81 13.53 19.44
CA MET A 1 -29.78 12.98 20.36
C MET A 1 -28.43 13.49 19.86
N GLU A 2 -27.90 14.54 20.48
CA GLU A 2 -26.54 15.01 20.20
C GLU A 2 -25.58 14.02 20.86
N GLY A 3 -24.88 13.24 20.03
CA GLY A 3 -23.77 12.43 20.49
C GLY A 3 -22.60 13.34 20.80
N SER A 4 -22.26 13.52 22.08
CA SER A 4 -21.00 14.18 22.44
C SER A 4 -19.84 13.31 22.00
N ILE A 5 -18.94 13.87 21.20
CA ILE A 5 -17.66 13.23 20.89
C ILE A 5 -16.82 13.29 22.17
N ASP A 6 -16.44 12.12 22.67
CA ASP A 6 -15.50 12.06 23.79
C ASP A 6 -14.12 12.42 23.25
N LEU A 7 -13.61 13.58 23.67
CA LEU A 7 -12.27 14.08 23.35
C LEU A 7 -11.28 13.84 24.49
N SER A 8 -11.65 13.03 25.48
CA SER A 8 -10.70 12.65 26.53
C SER A 8 -9.71 11.64 25.98
N PHE A 9 -8.43 12.01 25.96
CA PHE A 9 -7.35 11.03 25.86
C PHE A 9 -6.60 10.97 27.16
N GLU A 10 -6.28 9.77 27.59
CA GLU A 10 -5.33 9.60 28.67
C GLU A 10 -3.98 10.16 28.20
N ALA A 11 -3.47 11.17 28.89
CA ALA A 11 -2.12 11.64 28.64
C ALA A 11 -1.14 10.51 28.93
N ILE A 12 -0.18 10.28 28.04
CA ILE A 12 0.93 9.36 28.29
C ILE A 12 1.83 10.08 29.29
N ASP A 13 1.71 9.71 30.57
CA ASP A 13 2.43 10.32 31.68
C ASP A 13 3.95 10.11 31.64
N ASP A 14 4.38 9.06 30.93
CA ASP A 14 5.80 8.75 30.74
C ASP A 14 6.04 8.20 29.33
N ILE A 15 6.80 8.94 28.54
CA ILE A 15 7.23 8.55 27.19
C ILE A 15 7.98 7.22 27.18
N ASN A 16 8.58 6.82 28.30
CA ASN A 16 9.26 5.53 28.45
C ASN A 16 8.27 4.37 28.66
N ASN A 17 7.02 4.66 28.96
CA ASN A 17 5.92 3.69 29.13
C ASN A 17 5.00 3.59 27.90
N ILE A 18 5.40 4.14 26.75
CA ILE A 18 4.70 3.84 25.51
C ILE A 18 4.70 2.32 25.36
N PRO A 19 3.52 1.70 25.20
CA PRO A 19 3.45 0.26 25.01
C PRO A 19 4.43 -0.13 23.91
N SER A 20 5.42 -0.93 24.28
CA SER A 20 6.44 -1.39 23.34
C SER A 20 5.71 -1.96 22.14
N THR A 21 5.84 -1.32 20.99
CA THR A 21 5.51 -1.88 19.69
C THR A 21 6.50 -3.00 19.45
N LYS A 22 6.34 -4.07 20.22
CA LYS A 22 7.27 -5.18 20.32
C LYS A 22 7.41 -5.79 18.92
N GLY A 23 8.56 -5.56 18.29
CA GLY A 23 8.83 -5.99 16.92
C GLY A 23 8.80 -4.87 15.86
N MET A 24 8.24 -3.69 16.16
CA MET A 24 8.21 -2.57 15.20
C MET A 24 9.45 -1.66 15.28
N GLY A 25 10.20 -1.70 16.41
CA GLY A 25 11.50 -1.04 16.52
C GLY A 25 12.61 -1.99 16.11
N TRP A 26 13.35 -1.67 15.07
CA TRP A 26 14.42 -2.49 14.52
C TRP A 26 15.59 -1.65 14.00
N VAL A 27 16.75 -2.25 13.91
CA VAL A 27 17.90 -1.72 13.17
C VAL A 27 18.18 -2.61 11.96
N ALA A 28 18.66 -2.02 10.87
CA ALA A 28 18.81 -2.72 9.59
C ALA A 28 19.65 -4.01 9.69
N SER A 29 20.64 -4.06 10.58
CA SER A 29 21.49 -5.22 10.80
C SER A 29 20.78 -6.43 11.42
N GLU A 30 19.61 -6.21 12.05
CA GLU A 30 18.81 -7.27 12.69
C GLU A 30 17.71 -7.80 11.77
N LEU A 31 17.40 -7.06 10.70
CA LEU A 31 16.37 -7.45 9.74
C LEU A 31 16.88 -8.53 8.79
N LYS A 32 16.24 -9.67 8.81
CA LYS A 32 16.42 -10.70 7.80
C LYS A 32 15.34 -10.54 6.73
N ARG A 33 15.70 -10.78 5.45
CA ARG A 33 14.79 -10.62 4.31
C ARG A 33 13.49 -11.41 4.49
N GLU A 34 13.56 -12.61 5.05
CA GLU A 34 12.39 -13.46 5.34
C GLU A 34 11.39 -12.83 6.32
N ASN A 35 11.80 -11.86 7.13
CA ASN A 35 10.93 -11.20 8.11
C ASN A 35 9.95 -10.19 7.47
N TRP A 36 10.26 -9.70 6.27
CA TRP A 36 9.50 -8.63 5.63
C TRP A 36 9.19 -8.88 4.14
N THR A 37 9.68 -9.99 3.56
CA THR A 37 9.42 -10.30 2.15
C THR A 37 8.36 -11.40 2.01
N VAL A 38 7.42 -11.18 1.10
CA VAL A 38 6.44 -12.17 0.67
C VAL A 38 6.66 -12.44 -0.80
N SER A 39 7.18 -13.63 -1.13
CA SER A 39 7.37 -14.04 -2.52
C SER A 39 6.06 -14.60 -3.09
N LEU A 40 5.78 -14.26 -4.33
CA LEU A 40 4.68 -14.83 -5.09
C LEU A 40 5.13 -16.15 -5.72
N ASN A 41 4.34 -17.20 -5.55
CA ASN A 41 4.55 -18.47 -6.23
C ASN A 41 3.99 -18.43 -7.67
N THR A 42 4.25 -19.48 -8.44
CA THR A 42 3.79 -19.57 -9.83
C THR A 42 2.29 -19.43 -9.96
N SER A 43 1.51 -20.03 -9.08
CA SER A 43 0.04 -19.95 -9.11
C SER A 43 -0.45 -18.52 -8.85
N ALA A 44 0.18 -17.77 -7.93
CA ALA A 44 -0.13 -16.37 -7.73
C ALA A 44 0.16 -15.52 -8.98
N ILE A 45 1.22 -15.82 -9.72
CA ILE A 45 1.51 -15.15 -11.00
C ILE A 45 0.47 -15.51 -12.07
N GLU A 46 0.03 -16.76 -12.14
CA GLU A 46 -1.06 -17.20 -13.02
C GLU A 46 -2.39 -16.52 -12.68
N GLU A 47 -2.67 -16.29 -11.40
CA GLU A 47 -3.82 -15.51 -10.95
C GLU A 47 -3.76 -14.06 -11.43
N ILE A 48 -2.58 -13.41 -11.42
CA ILE A 48 -2.39 -12.08 -12.00
C ILE A 48 -2.74 -12.09 -13.50
N ALA A 49 -2.22 -13.05 -14.24
CA ALA A 49 -2.53 -13.19 -15.67
C ALA A 49 -4.04 -13.42 -15.91
N SER A 50 -4.71 -14.14 -14.99
CA SER A 50 -6.15 -14.34 -15.03
C SER A 50 -6.92 -13.04 -14.81
N ILE A 51 -6.52 -12.19 -13.86
CA ILE A 51 -7.12 -10.85 -13.66
C ILE A 51 -7.01 -10.05 -14.96
N VAL A 52 -5.80 -9.97 -15.55
CA VAL A 52 -5.56 -9.23 -16.79
C VAL A 52 -6.48 -9.75 -17.90
N LYS A 53 -6.53 -11.04 -18.13
CA LYS A 53 -7.39 -11.64 -19.15
C LYS A 53 -8.87 -11.36 -18.92
N GLN A 54 -9.33 -11.43 -17.69
CA GLN A 54 -10.75 -11.18 -17.35
C GLN A 54 -11.11 -9.72 -17.54
N THR A 55 -10.27 -8.78 -17.10
CA THR A 55 -10.51 -7.34 -17.26
C THR A 55 -10.44 -6.91 -18.71
N ALA A 56 -9.61 -7.54 -19.55
CA ALA A 56 -9.59 -7.33 -21.00
C ALA A 56 -10.86 -7.84 -21.68
N SER A 57 -11.39 -8.99 -21.26
CA SER A 57 -12.58 -9.58 -21.85
C SER A 57 -13.90 -8.92 -21.42
N LYS A 58 -13.95 -8.37 -20.21
CA LYS A 58 -15.09 -7.68 -19.61
C LYS A 58 -14.62 -6.40 -18.95
N PRO A 59 -14.32 -5.36 -19.72
CA PRO A 59 -13.76 -4.14 -19.19
C PRO A 59 -14.73 -3.42 -18.25
N LEU A 60 -14.23 -3.08 -17.07
CA LEU A 60 -14.87 -2.23 -16.08
C LEU A 60 -13.95 -1.07 -15.74
N PRO A 61 -14.49 0.08 -15.33
CA PRO A 61 -13.65 1.12 -14.74
C PRO A 61 -12.81 0.55 -13.58
N THR A 62 -11.52 0.86 -13.55
CA THR A 62 -10.56 0.32 -12.55
C THR A 62 -11.09 0.41 -11.13
N LEU A 63 -11.69 1.55 -10.76
CA LEU A 63 -12.20 1.79 -9.41
C LEU A 63 -13.39 0.90 -9.01
N LEU A 64 -14.03 0.21 -9.96
CA LEU A 64 -15.12 -0.74 -9.71
C LEU A 64 -14.63 -2.19 -9.59
N LEU A 65 -13.37 -2.45 -9.83
CA LEU A 65 -12.79 -3.77 -9.66
C LEU A 65 -12.66 -4.09 -8.17
N LYS A 66 -13.06 -5.32 -7.82
CA LYS A 66 -12.99 -5.84 -6.44
C LYS A 66 -12.39 -7.24 -6.45
N PRO A 67 -11.62 -7.63 -5.42
CA PRO A 67 -11.01 -8.95 -5.31
C PRO A 67 -12.02 -10.10 -5.46
N GLU A 68 -13.25 -9.94 -4.94
CA GLU A 68 -14.31 -10.95 -4.95
C GLU A 68 -14.81 -11.31 -6.36
N GLN A 69 -14.45 -10.53 -7.37
CA GLN A 69 -14.79 -10.78 -8.77
C GLN A 69 -13.84 -11.80 -9.42
N PHE A 70 -12.74 -12.18 -8.73
CA PHE A 70 -11.67 -12.99 -9.26
C PHE A 70 -11.37 -14.19 -8.37
N GLU A 71 -11.04 -15.32 -8.98
CA GLU A 71 -10.51 -16.50 -8.26
C GLU A 71 -9.01 -16.30 -8.03
N ILE A 72 -8.65 -15.77 -6.85
CA ILE A 72 -7.28 -15.37 -6.49
C ILE A 72 -6.88 -15.84 -5.08
N PRO A 73 -7.00 -17.13 -4.78
CA PRO A 73 -6.70 -17.65 -3.45
C PRO A 73 -5.23 -17.47 -3.04
N GLU A 74 -4.27 -17.70 -3.96
CA GLU A 74 -2.84 -17.58 -3.64
C GLU A 74 -2.42 -16.14 -3.41
N LEU A 75 -2.91 -15.20 -4.22
CA LEU A 75 -2.72 -13.76 -3.99
C LEU A 75 -3.35 -13.33 -2.67
N THR A 76 -4.54 -13.83 -2.34
CA THR A 76 -5.20 -13.54 -1.07
C THR A 76 -4.36 -14.02 0.11
N ILE A 77 -3.77 -15.21 0.04
CA ILE A 77 -2.86 -15.74 1.06
C ILE A 77 -1.61 -14.85 1.18
N ALA A 78 -0.99 -14.50 0.05
CA ALA A 78 0.21 -13.66 0.02
C ALA A 78 -0.04 -12.28 0.65
N TYR A 79 -1.16 -11.63 0.29
CA TYR A 79 -1.51 -10.31 0.81
C TYR A 79 -1.93 -10.34 2.28
N ARG A 80 -2.62 -11.37 2.74
CA ARG A 80 -2.88 -11.60 4.18
C ARG A 80 -1.59 -11.77 4.97
N LYS A 81 -0.60 -12.49 4.41
CA LYS A 81 0.72 -12.63 5.04
C LYS A 81 1.43 -11.27 5.10
N ALA A 82 1.42 -10.48 4.01
CA ALA A 82 1.99 -9.14 3.99
C ALA A 82 1.33 -8.25 5.05
N LYS A 83 0.00 -8.27 5.13
CA LYS A 83 -0.75 -7.52 6.14
C LYS A 83 -0.38 -7.94 7.56
N ALA A 84 -0.26 -9.24 7.82
CA ALA A 84 0.15 -9.74 9.15
C ALA A 84 1.57 -9.30 9.53
N ILE A 85 2.49 -9.22 8.57
CA ILE A 85 3.85 -8.68 8.78
C ILE A 85 3.79 -7.19 9.12
N CYS A 86 2.93 -6.41 8.44
CA CYS A 86 2.72 -4.99 8.76
C CYS A 86 2.11 -4.79 10.14
N ASP A 87 1.05 -5.54 10.47
CA ASP A 87 0.26 -5.34 11.69
C ASP A 87 0.95 -5.89 12.95
N ASN A 88 1.67 -7.03 12.84
CA ASN A 88 2.17 -7.78 13.99
C ASN A 88 3.69 -8.08 13.91
N GLY A 89 4.35 -7.73 12.84
CA GLY A 89 5.77 -7.97 12.59
C GLY A 89 6.60 -6.70 12.61
N VAL A 90 7.43 -6.54 11.59
CA VAL A 90 8.38 -5.42 11.49
C VAL A 90 7.76 -4.09 11.05
N GLY A 91 6.46 -4.04 10.80
CA GLY A 91 5.73 -2.82 10.44
C GLY A 91 5.72 -2.48 8.94
N PHE A 92 6.42 -3.26 8.12
CA PHE A 92 6.39 -3.13 6.66
C PHE A 92 6.55 -4.49 5.98
N ALA A 93 6.05 -4.61 4.75
CA ALA A 93 6.23 -5.81 3.94
C ALA A 93 6.54 -5.44 2.48
N VAL A 94 7.29 -6.29 1.81
CA VAL A 94 7.58 -6.17 0.38
C VAL A 94 7.06 -7.42 -0.33
N ILE A 95 6.20 -7.22 -1.31
CA ILE A 95 5.76 -8.26 -2.24
C ILE A 95 6.82 -8.41 -3.33
N ASP A 96 7.41 -9.58 -3.47
CA ASP A 96 8.51 -9.87 -4.39
C ASP A 96 8.07 -10.91 -5.43
N LYS A 97 7.96 -10.59 -6.68
CA LYS A 97 7.78 -9.33 -7.40
C LYS A 97 6.58 -9.49 -8.35
N LEU A 98 5.92 -8.39 -8.68
CA LEU A 98 4.89 -8.41 -9.72
C LEU A 98 5.51 -8.54 -11.12
N PRO A 99 4.89 -9.28 -12.06
CA PRO A 99 5.40 -9.51 -13.42
C PRO A 99 5.13 -8.31 -14.34
N LEU A 100 5.71 -7.15 -14.02
CA LEU A 100 5.44 -5.89 -14.72
C LEU A 100 5.92 -5.91 -16.18
N ASP A 101 6.94 -6.73 -16.48
CA ASP A 101 7.51 -6.81 -17.82
C ASP A 101 6.64 -7.63 -18.78
N ASP A 102 5.67 -8.40 -18.25
CA ASP A 102 4.84 -9.30 -19.04
C ASP A 102 3.51 -8.68 -19.50
N PHE A 103 3.17 -7.49 -18.98
CA PHE A 103 1.86 -6.86 -19.19
C PHE A 103 1.98 -5.35 -19.49
N GLN A 104 0.91 -4.78 -20.07
CA GLN A 104 0.84 -3.34 -20.29
C GLN A 104 0.59 -2.59 -18.96
N ILE A 105 1.00 -1.33 -18.90
CA ILE A 105 0.86 -0.51 -17.69
C ILE A 105 -0.61 -0.43 -17.24
N GLU A 106 -1.51 -0.21 -18.17
CA GLU A 106 -2.95 -0.09 -17.90
C GLU A 106 -3.55 -1.38 -17.32
N GLU A 107 -3.07 -2.53 -17.78
CA GLU A 107 -3.46 -3.84 -17.24
C GLU A 107 -2.95 -3.99 -15.80
N MET A 108 -1.72 -3.60 -15.55
CA MET A 108 -1.13 -3.67 -14.22
C MET A 108 -1.73 -2.64 -13.24
N VAL A 109 -2.25 -1.52 -13.71
CA VAL A 109 -3.05 -0.59 -12.89
C VAL A 109 -4.31 -1.28 -12.36
N ASN A 110 -5.01 -2.07 -13.19
CA ASN A 110 -6.17 -2.86 -12.76
C ASN A 110 -5.78 -3.92 -11.71
N VAL A 111 -4.67 -4.62 -11.93
CA VAL A 111 -4.11 -5.59 -10.97
C VAL A 111 -3.75 -4.88 -9.66
N TYR A 112 -2.99 -3.80 -9.72
CA TYR A 112 -2.57 -3.01 -8.55
C TYR A 112 -3.76 -2.57 -7.70
N TRP A 113 -4.80 -2.03 -8.36
CA TRP A 113 -6.03 -1.62 -7.68
C TRP A 113 -6.74 -2.80 -7.00
N THR A 114 -6.89 -3.92 -7.72
CA THR A 114 -7.54 -5.12 -7.21
C THR A 114 -6.79 -5.67 -5.98
N LEU A 115 -5.47 -5.78 -6.07
CA LEU A 115 -4.64 -6.29 -4.99
C LEU A 115 -4.55 -5.32 -3.79
N GLY A 116 -4.56 -4.00 -4.04
CA GLY A 116 -4.63 -3.00 -2.98
C GLY A 116 -5.85 -3.17 -2.08
N ASN A 117 -7.00 -3.55 -2.66
CA ASN A 117 -8.23 -3.82 -1.89
C ASN A 117 -8.11 -5.05 -0.96
N LEU A 118 -7.14 -5.95 -1.15
CA LEU A 118 -6.86 -7.05 -0.22
C LEU A 118 -6.19 -6.55 1.08
N MET A 119 -5.52 -5.40 1.04
CA MET A 119 -4.89 -4.81 2.22
C MET A 119 -5.87 -4.01 3.07
N GLY A 120 -6.89 -3.43 2.46
CA GLY A 120 -7.92 -2.65 3.13
C GLY A 120 -8.64 -1.69 2.18
N PRO A 121 -9.57 -0.89 2.68
CA PRO A 121 -10.27 0.11 1.88
C PRO A 121 -9.30 1.14 1.31
N ASN A 122 -9.36 1.35 -0.01
CA ASN A 122 -8.58 2.40 -0.65
C ASN A 122 -9.18 3.79 -0.33
N VAL A 123 -8.31 4.77 -0.15
CA VAL A 123 -8.68 6.17 0.12
C VAL A 123 -8.22 7.08 -1.00
N ALA A 124 -8.91 8.19 -1.17
CA ALA A 124 -8.51 9.19 -2.16
C ALA A 124 -7.15 9.79 -1.83
N GLN A 125 -6.29 9.86 -2.84
CA GLN A 125 -4.93 10.40 -2.73
C GLN A 125 -4.87 11.92 -2.88
N LYS A 126 -5.97 12.53 -3.37
CA LYS A 126 -6.14 13.97 -3.52
C LYS A 126 -7.53 14.40 -3.10
N TRP A 127 -7.66 15.68 -2.78
CA TRP A 127 -8.91 16.32 -2.39
C TRP A 127 -10.00 16.27 -3.48
N ASP A 128 -9.61 16.09 -4.75
CA ASP A 128 -10.52 15.99 -5.90
C ASP A 128 -11.08 14.57 -6.11
N GLY A 129 -10.74 13.64 -5.22
CA GLY A 129 -11.19 12.25 -5.29
C GLY A 129 -10.28 11.33 -6.11
N THR A 130 -9.12 11.79 -6.58
CA THR A 130 -8.15 10.94 -7.29
C THR A 130 -7.72 9.77 -6.39
N MET A 131 -8.01 8.54 -6.82
CA MET A 131 -7.73 7.33 -6.06
C MET A 131 -6.35 6.73 -6.38
N ILE A 132 -5.91 6.83 -7.63
CA ILE A 132 -4.58 6.39 -8.08
C ILE A 132 -3.83 7.62 -8.57
N TYR A 133 -2.63 7.83 -8.07
CA TYR A 133 -1.81 8.99 -8.40
C TYR A 133 -0.44 8.54 -8.90
N ASP A 134 -0.08 8.97 -10.10
CA ASP A 134 1.23 8.67 -10.69
C ASP A 134 2.30 9.57 -10.09
N VAL A 135 3.32 8.95 -9.52
CA VAL A 135 4.52 9.62 -9.03
C VAL A 135 5.60 9.46 -10.11
N THR A 136 5.84 10.53 -10.85
CA THR A 136 6.77 10.54 -11.99
C THR A 136 7.65 11.77 -11.98
N ASP A 137 8.91 11.62 -12.34
CA ASP A 137 9.78 12.76 -12.63
C ASP A 137 9.28 13.48 -13.89
N THR A 138 8.80 14.70 -13.71
CA THR A 138 8.32 15.56 -14.80
C THR A 138 9.41 16.42 -15.40
N GLY A 139 10.68 16.24 -14.98
CA GLY A 139 11.82 17.07 -15.35
C GLY A 139 11.82 18.46 -14.71
N LYS A 140 10.89 18.76 -13.78
CA LYS A 140 10.86 20.02 -13.04
C LYS A 140 11.96 20.05 -12.01
N LYS A 141 12.58 21.22 -11.82
CA LYS A 141 13.51 21.42 -10.72
C LYS A 141 12.74 21.59 -9.40
N TYR A 142 13.18 20.87 -8.36
CA TYR A 142 12.63 21.05 -7.02
C TYR A 142 12.77 22.50 -6.55
N GLY A 143 11.70 23.04 -5.99
CA GLY A 143 11.66 24.42 -5.53
C GLY A 143 10.27 24.83 -5.04
N TYR A 144 10.09 26.12 -4.75
CA TYR A 144 8.81 26.63 -4.28
C TYR A 144 7.67 26.27 -5.23
N GLY A 145 6.61 25.67 -4.68
CA GLY A 145 5.44 25.23 -5.45
C GLY A 145 5.59 23.95 -6.27
N VAL A 146 6.77 23.32 -6.25
CA VAL A 146 7.01 22.02 -6.94
C VAL A 146 7.12 20.91 -5.89
N ARG A 147 6.21 19.94 -5.94
CA ARG A 147 6.24 18.78 -5.05
C ARG A 147 7.42 17.86 -5.40
N GLY A 148 8.07 17.29 -4.39
CA GLY A 148 9.14 16.29 -4.58
C GLY A 148 8.71 15.12 -5.46
N SER A 149 7.45 14.66 -5.35
CA SER A 149 6.85 13.60 -6.16
C SER A 149 6.76 13.88 -7.67
N ALA A 150 7.03 15.10 -8.10
CA ALA A 150 7.08 15.50 -9.52
C ALA A 150 8.51 15.70 -10.02
N THR A 151 9.51 15.32 -9.27
CA THR A 151 10.94 15.51 -9.53
C THR A 151 11.71 14.23 -9.17
N ASN A 152 13.01 14.21 -9.51
CA ASN A 152 13.93 13.12 -9.16
C ASN A 152 14.71 13.37 -7.86
N VAL A 153 14.25 14.26 -6.99
CA VAL A 153 14.91 14.50 -5.72
C VAL A 153 14.75 13.31 -4.78
N GLU A 154 15.77 13.09 -3.96
CA GLU A 154 15.72 12.08 -2.90
C GLU A 154 14.55 12.35 -1.96
N LEU A 155 13.77 11.30 -1.69
CA LEU A 155 12.70 11.34 -0.71
C LEU A 155 13.29 11.14 0.68
N VAL A 156 13.32 12.21 1.46
CA VAL A 156 13.77 12.13 2.85
C VAL A 156 12.80 11.33 3.73
N PHE A 157 13.24 10.85 4.87
CA PHE A 157 12.36 10.22 5.85
C PHE A 157 11.20 11.14 6.21
N HIS A 158 9.99 10.61 6.11
CA HIS A 158 8.75 11.34 6.37
C HIS A 158 7.68 10.37 6.89
N THR A 159 6.59 10.93 7.38
CA THR A 159 5.35 10.20 7.66
C THR A 159 4.31 10.62 6.63
N ASP A 160 3.64 9.65 6.02
CA ASP A 160 2.46 9.92 5.22
C ASP A 160 1.29 10.29 6.13
N LEU A 161 0.38 11.14 5.64
CA LEU A 161 -0.79 11.60 6.40
C LEU A 161 -0.41 12.15 7.78
N SER A 162 0.46 13.17 7.79
CA SER A 162 0.88 13.79 9.05
C SER A 162 -0.33 14.27 9.86
N LEU A 163 -0.23 14.18 11.19
CA LEU A 163 -1.29 14.56 12.15
C LEU A 163 -1.81 15.99 12.00
N ILE A 164 -1.14 16.85 11.25
CA ILE A 164 -1.62 18.20 10.94
C ILE A 164 -2.82 18.22 9.99
N HIS A 165 -3.22 17.08 9.46
CA HIS A 165 -4.34 16.93 8.54
C HIS A 165 -5.54 16.23 9.20
N ILE A 166 -5.46 15.96 10.49
CA ILE A 166 -6.53 15.41 11.31
C ILE A 166 -7.22 16.54 12.07
#